data_708903649de894d346897bf7efeb7cd7
#
_entry.id   708903649de894d346897bf7efeb7cd7
#
_cell.length_a   1.000
_cell.length_b   1.000
_cell.length_c   1.000
_cell.angle_alpha   90.00
_cell.angle_beta   90.00
_cell.angle_gamma   90.00
#
_symmetry.space_group_name_H-M   'P 1'
#
loop_
_entity.id
_entity.type
_entity.pdbx_description
1 polymer ?
#
loop_
_entity_poly.entity_id
_entity_poly.type
_entity_poly.pdbx_seq_one_letter_code
_entity_poly.pdbx_strand_id
1 'polypeptide(L)'
;MKILAFETTCDETSAAVLEGRALRSNAVFSQIKLHRRYSGVVPELASRAHLEKIPFVLGKALRLAGTGTPLRPGAFDAVAFSRGPGLPGALMVGRVAAEAAAELSGAPLIGVSHLEGHLLACEFESGRASRPLRFPLLTLIVSGGHTELWHARGYGDYRVLGRTRDDAAGEAFDKVAKLLGLPYPGGPEVEKEAARAKGKGPDFPRPFMPGTRDFSFSGLKTAVSYYLAAKLGQDFYKKGLRLPPAGRALVCRGFQDAVVETLVKKTADAARSLGLKRIAVGGGVSANGALRAAFGSLEGFEARFSEKAYCSDNAAMVALCALRRLEAGKFRNSLKVAPDLAEPGWAEKGFNRKVRKANADAK
;
A
#
# COMPACT_ATOMS: atom_id res chain seq x y z
N MET A 1 -13.59 21.05 4.21
CA MET A 1 -13.28 20.52 2.86
C MET A 1 -13.84 19.11 2.75
N LYS A 2 -14.58 18.84 1.69
CA LYS A 2 -15.15 17.55 1.35
C LYS A 2 -14.50 17.02 0.07
N ILE A 3 -13.87 15.87 0.15
CA ILE A 3 -13.01 15.32 -0.92
C ILE A 3 -13.56 13.96 -1.33
N LEU A 4 -13.80 13.77 -2.63
CA LEU A 4 -14.05 12.47 -3.25
C LEU A 4 -12.72 11.94 -3.78
N ALA A 5 -12.42 10.66 -3.55
CA ALA A 5 -11.20 10.05 -4.02
C ALA A 5 -11.40 8.67 -4.64
N PHE A 6 -10.50 8.31 -5.57
CA PHE A 6 -10.48 7.03 -6.27
C PHE A 6 -9.12 6.35 -6.13
N GLU A 7 -9.16 5.04 -5.92
CA GLU A 7 -7.98 4.17 -5.92
C GLU A 7 -8.25 2.97 -6.84
N THR A 8 -7.34 2.75 -7.79
CA THR A 8 -7.44 1.66 -8.79
C THR A 8 -6.06 1.15 -9.22
N THR A 9 -5.02 1.33 -8.42
CA THR A 9 -3.63 1.10 -8.87
C THR A 9 -3.30 -0.36 -9.18
N CYS A 10 -3.97 -1.33 -8.54
CA CYS A 10 -3.66 -2.75 -8.67
C CYS A 10 -4.93 -3.61 -8.83
N ASP A 11 -5.44 -4.22 -7.77
CA ASP A 11 -6.59 -5.14 -7.80
C ASP A 11 -7.71 -4.75 -6.82
N GLU A 12 -7.63 -3.58 -6.19
CA GLU A 12 -8.71 -2.94 -5.45
C GLU A 12 -9.32 -1.77 -6.22
N THR A 13 -10.63 -1.83 -6.46
CA THR A 13 -11.41 -0.68 -6.94
C THR A 13 -12.03 0.02 -5.74
N SER A 14 -11.63 1.25 -5.47
CA SER A 14 -12.13 1.97 -4.29
C SER A 14 -12.54 3.40 -4.58
N ALA A 15 -13.57 3.85 -3.86
CA ALA A 15 -13.98 5.26 -3.79
C ALA A 15 -14.27 5.64 -2.33
N ALA A 16 -13.85 6.83 -1.91
CA ALA A 16 -14.03 7.32 -0.56
C ALA A 16 -14.44 8.78 -0.52
N VAL A 17 -15.17 9.17 0.51
CA VAL A 17 -15.49 10.56 0.82
C VAL A 17 -14.90 10.91 2.18
N LEU A 18 -14.02 11.90 2.19
CA LEU A 18 -13.43 12.50 3.38
C LEU A 18 -14.00 13.90 3.57
N GLU A 19 -14.55 14.21 4.75
CA GLU A 19 -15.07 15.53 5.09
C GLU A 19 -14.32 16.08 6.31
N GLY A 20 -13.56 17.16 6.08
CA GLY A 20 -12.55 17.59 7.03
C GLY A 20 -11.57 16.47 7.32
N ARG A 21 -11.55 15.96 8.56
CA ARG A 21 -10.74 14.81 8.97
C ARG A 21 -11.58 13.54 9.22
N ALA A 22 -12.89 13.59 8.99
CA ALA A 22 -13.78 12.45 9.17
C ALA A 22 -13.95 11.69 7.85
N LEU A 23 -13.68 10.41 7.87
CA LEU A 23 -13.95 9.51 6.75
C LEU A 23 -15.44 9.18 6.76
N ARG A 24 -16.20 9.74 5.80
CA ARG A 24 -17.63 9.52 5.66
C ARG A 24 -17.94 8.19 4.98
N SER A 25 -17.07 7.79 4.06
CA SER A 25 -17.18 6.49 3.40
C SER A 25 -15.85 6.02 2.86
N ASN A 26 -15.66 4.70 2.77
CA ASN A 26 -14.57 4.04 2.07
C ASN A 26 -15.12 2.74 1.50
N ALA A 27 -15.58 2.78 0.26
CA ALA A 27 -16.12 1.62 -0.45
C ALA A 27 -14.99 0.96 -1.23
N VAL A 28 -14.73 -0.30 -0.96
CA VAL A 28 -13.71 -1.10 -1.61
C VAL A 28 -14.36 -2.33 -2.26
N PHE A 29 -13.96 -2.64 -3.48
CA PHE A 29 -14.21 -3.90 -4.16
C PHE A 29 -12.88 -4.55 -4.50
N SER A 30 -12.61 -5.72 -3.92
CA SER A 30 -11.38 -6.46 -4.19
C SER A 30 -11.57 -7.50 -5.28
N GLN A 31 -10.60 -7.58 -6.17
CA GLN A 31 -10.53 -8.51 -7.28
C GLN A 31 -9.81 -9.83 -6.94
N ILE A 32 -9.48 -10.06 -5.65
CA ILE A 32 -8.78 -11.28 -5.18
C ILE A 32 -9.44 -12.54 -5.73
N LYS A 33 -10.78 -12.63 -5.73
CA LYS A 33 -11.50 -13.81 -6.25
C LYS A 33 -11.24 -14.04 -7.75
N LEU A 34 -11.11 -12.96 -8.52
CA LEU A 34 -10.81 -13.01 -9.95
C LEU A 34 -9.39 -13.52 -10.19
N HIS A 35 -8.43 -12.99 -9.44
CA HIS A 35 -7.00 -13.25 -9.63
C HIS A 35 -6.51 -14.54 -8.96
N ARG A 36 -7.25 -15.08 -8.00
CA ARG A 36 -6.88 -16.30 -7.26
C ARG A 36 -6.52 -17.48 -8.17
N ARG A 37 -7.27 -17.71 -9.25
CA ARG A 37 -7.03 -18.80 -10.23
C ARG A 37 -5.70 -18.66 -10.99
N TYR A 38 -5.15 -17.43 -11.06
CA TYR A 38 -3.88 -17.15 -11.72
C TYR A 38 -2.72 -17.08 -10.72
N SER A 39 -3.02 -17.13 -9.41
CA SER A 39 -2.02 -17.00 -8.33
C SER A 39 -1.24 -15.67 -8.40
N GLY A 40 -1.89 -14.59 -8.82
CA GLY A 40 -1.33 -13.26 -8.97
C GLY A 40 -2.18 -12.39 -9.88
N VAL A 41 -1.96 -11.07 -9.85
CA VAL A 41 -2.73 -10.10 -10.63
C VAL A 41 -2.43 -10.21 -12.12
N VAL A 42 -3.49 -10.22 -12.95
CA VAL A 42 -3.41 -10.16 -14.42
C VAL A 42 -3.82 -8.75 -14.84
N PRO A 43 -2.89 -7.91 -15.36
CA PRO A 43 -3.11 -6.48 -15.57
C PRO A 43 -4.32 -6.13 -16.45
N GLU A 44 -4.54 -6.86 -17.55
CA GLU A 44 -5.67 -6.62 -18.42
C GLU A 44 -7.02 -6.94 -17.74
N LEU A 45 -7.08 -8.05 -17.01
CA LEU A 45 -8.30 -8.41 -16.26
C LEU A 45 -8.56 -7.41 -15.15
N ALA A 46 -7.51 -6.92 -14.48
CA ALA A 46 -7.64 -5.89 -13.45
C ALA A 46 -8.25 -4.62 -14.03
N SER A 47 -7.73 -4.12 -15.15
CA SER A 47 -8.22 -2.91 -15.80
C SER A 47 -9.70 -3.01 -16.21
N ARG A 48 -10.12 -4.15 -16.79
CA ARG A 48 -11.51 -4.42 -17.15
C ARG A 48 -12.43 -4.47 -15.93
N ALA A 49 -11.98 -5.15 -14.87
CA ALA A 49 -12.76 -5.23 -13.64
C ALA A 49 -12.91 -3.86 -12.96
N HIS A 50 -11.89 -3.00 -12.98
CA HIS A 50 -12.03 -1.62 -12.50
C HIS A 50 -13.09 -0.86 -13.28
N LEU A 51 -13.07 -0.92 -14.62
CA LEU A 51 -14.05 -0.23 -15.47
C LEU A 51 -15.49 -0.68 -15.14
N GLU A 52 -15.71 -1.98 -14.95
CA GLU A 52 -17.03 -2.52 -14.61
C GLU A 52 -17.49 -2.13 -13.19
N LYS A 53 -16.56 -2.07 -12.23
CA LYS A 53 -16.91 -1.93 -10.80
C LYS A 53 -16.95 -0.49 -10.30
N ILE A 54 -16.23 0.43 -10.96
CA ILE A 54 -16.11 1.80 -10.48
C ILE A 54 -17.44 2.53 -10.32
N PRO A 55 -18.46 2.39 -11.21
CA PRO A 55 -19.75 3.04 -11.02
C PRO A 55 -20.49 2.54 -9.76
N PHE A 56 -20.41 1.24 -9.49
CA PHE A 56 -21.06 0.63 -8.31
C PHE A 56 -20.35 1.05 -7.01
N VAL A 57 -19.02 1.07 -7.01
CA VAL A 57 -18.19 1.47 -5.86
C VAL A 57 -18.40 2.94 -5.56
N LEU A 58 -18.40 3.80 -6.57
CA LEU A 58 -18.72 5.23 -6.44
C LEU A 58 -20.12 5.43 -5.86
N GLY A 59 -21.14 4.82 -6.47
CA GLY A 59 -22.52 4.92 -5.98
C GLY A 59 -22.68 4.47 -4.53
N LYS A 60 -21.96 3.39 -4.11
CA LYS A 60 -21.90 2.95 -2.71
C LYS A 60 -21.24 3.99 -1.81
N ALA A 61 -20.11 4.55 -2.21
CA ALA A 61 -19.38 5.56 -1.45
C ALA A 61 -20.24 6.82 -1.23
N LEU A 62 -20.90 7.31 -2.27
CA LEU A 62 -21.79 8.48 -2.20
C LEU A 62 -22.99 8.24 -1.27
N ARG A 63 -23.64 7.08 -1.37
CA ARG A 63 -24.77 6.74 -0.47
C ARG A 63 -24.34 6.68 0.99
N LEU A 64 -23.21 6.00 1.28
CA LEU A 64 -22.68 5.89 2.64
C LEU A 64 -22.29 7.25 3.23
N ALA A 65 -21.82 8.17 2.38
CA ALA A 65 -21.46 9.52 2.78
C ALA A 65 -22.66 10.47 2.90
N GLY A 66 -23.88 10.05 2.54
CA GLY A 66 -25.06 10.91 2.53
C GLY A 66 -24.99 12.03 1.48
N THR A 67 -24.15 11.89 0.45
CA THR A 67 -23.97 12.95 -0.56
C THR A 67 -25.02 12.92 -1.66
N GLY A 68 -25.70 11.79 -1.82
CA GLY A 68 -26.71 11.59 -2.89
C GLY A 68 -26.09 11.25 -4.26
N THR A 69 -26.95 10.76 -5.14
CA THR A 69 -26.68 10.48 -6.56
C THR A 69 -27.83 11.06 -7.40
N PRO A 70 -27.60 11.69 -8.56
CA PRO A 70 -26.29 11.91 -9.22
C PRO A 70 -25.42 12.97 -8.55
N LEU A 71 -24.14 13.02 -8.93
CA LEU A 71 -23.24 14.09 -8.53
C LEU A 71 -23.77 15.45 -9.02
N ARG A 72 -23.65 16.46 -8.15
CA ARG A 72 -24.12 17.82 -8.44
C ARG A 72 -22.96 18.82 -8.31
N PRO A 73 -23.00 19.94 -9.05
CA PRO A 73 -22.05 21.03 -8.83
C PRO A 73 -21.97 21.46 -7.37
N GLY A 74 -20.77 21.68 -6.87
CA GLY A 74 -20.52 22.06 -5.48
C GLY A 74 -20.58 20.92 -4.45
N ALA A 75 -20.79 19.66 -4.88
CA ALA A 75 -20.84 18.52 -3.96
C ALA A 75 -19.50 18.25 -3.25
N PHE A 76 -18.39 18.63 -3.88
CA PHE A 76 -17.03 18.41 -3.38
C PHE A 76 -16.13 19.62 -3.59
N ASP A 77 -15.20 19.85 -2.66
CA ASP A 77 -14.16 20.88 -2.78
C ASP A 77 -12.98 20.40 -3.64
N ALA A 78 -12.80 19.07 -3.78
CA ALA A 78 -11.84 18.46 -4.68
C ALA A 78 -12.19 17.01 -4.98
N VAL A 79 -11.72 16.53 -6.16
CA VAL A 79 -11.71 15.12 -6.52
C VAL A 79 -10.25 14.67 -6.65
N ALA A 80 -9.91 13.49 -6.13
CA ALA A 80 -8.54 12.99 -6.14
C ALA A 80 -8.45 11.57 -6.71
N PHE A 81 -7.28 11.22 -7.25
CA PHE A 81 -6.99 9.86 -7.71
C PHE A 81 -5.51 9.53 -7.54
N SER A 82 -5.21 8.24 -7.40
CA SER A 82 -3.84 7.74 -7.45
C SER A 82 -3.32 7.79 -8.89
N ARG A 83 -2.30 8.63 -9.14
CA ARG A 83 -1.69 8.75 -10.46
C ARG A 83 -0.55 7.76 -10.70
N GLY A 84 -0.12 7.04 -9.66
CA GLY A 84 0.95 6.05 -9.67
C GLY A 84 1.70 5.96 -8.33
N PRO A 85 2.60 4.96 -8.21
CA PRO A 85 2.83 3.89 -9.19
C PRO A 85 1.67 2.91 -9.26
N GLY A 86 1.66 2.02 -10.28
CA GLY A 86 0.62 1.00 -10.45
C GLY A 86 0.46 0.53 -11.90
N LEU A 87 -0.51 -0.34 -12.13
CA LEU A 87 -0.79 -0.91 -13.44
C LEU A 87 -1.31 0.16 -14.42
N PRO A 88 -0.68 0.36 -15.60
CA PRO A 88 -1.03 1.45 -16.51
C PRO A 88 -2.52 1.57 -16.86
N GLY A 89 -3.14 0.45 -17.25
CA GLY A 89 -4.57 0.43 -17.61
C GLY A 89 -5.48 0.70 -16.41
N ALA A 90 -5.14 0.17 -15.23
CA ALA A 90 -5.89 0.39 -13.99
C ALA A 90 -5.83 1.86 -13.54
N LEU A 91 -4.65 2.47 -13.59
CA LEU A 91 -4.45 3.91 -13.30
C LEU A 91 -5.26 4.80 -14.26
N MET A 92 -5.32 4.43 -15.55
CA MET A 92 -6.12 5.19 -16.54
C MET A 92 -7.61 5.14 -16.22
N VAL A 93 -8.15 4.00 -15.81
CA VAL A 93 -9.57 3.89 -15.40
C VAL A 93 -9.86 4.79 -14.21
N GLY A 94 -9.01 4.78 -13.17
CA GLY A 94 -9.16 5.64 -11.99
C GLY A 94 -9.09 7.13 -12.34
N ARG A 95 -8.16 7.51 -13.22
CA ARG A 95 -8.03 8.88 -13.69
C ARG A 95 -9.29 9.35 -14.43
N VAL A 96 -9.77 8.57 -15.42
CA VAL A 96 -10.96 8.95 -16.21
C VAL A 96 -12.21 9.06 -15.32
N ALA A 97 -12.39 8.13 -14.36
CA ALA A 97 -13.50 8.21 -13.41
C ALA A 97 -13.41 9.46 -12.52
N ALA A 98 -12.21 9.82 -12.09
CA ALA A 98 -12.01 11.02 -11.29
C ALA A 98 -12.19 12.31 -12.12
N GLU A 99 -11.76 12.32 -13.37
CA GLU A 99 -12.01 13.45 -14.32
C GLU A 99 -13.51 13.66 -14.53
N ALA A 100 -14.27 12.60 -14.80
CA ALA A 100 -15.72 12.68 -14.95
C ALA A 100 -16.42 13.20 -13.67
N ALA A 101 -16.00 12.71 -12.50
CA ALA A 101 -16.54 13.16 -11.23
C ALA A 101 -16.18 14.63 -10.93
N ALA A 102 -14.98 15.07 -11.28
CA ALA A 102 -14.53 16.45 -11.13
C ALA A 102 -15.33 17.39 -12.04
N GLU A 103 -15.57 17.01 -13.28
CA GLU A 103 -16.39 17.78 -14.24
C GLU A 103 -17.83 17.93 -13.74
N LEU A 104 -18.48 16.82 -13.35
CA LEU A 104 -19.84 16.82 -12.85
C LEU A 104 -20.05 17.61 -11.55
N SER A 105 -19.03 17.67 -10.70
CA SER A 105 -19.07 18.41 -9.42
C SER A 105 -18.53 19.82 -9.53
N GLY A 106 -17.90 20.20 -10.64
CA GLY A 106 -17.19 21.49 -10.80
C GLY A 106 -15.96 21.60 -9.89
N ALA A 107 -15.45 20.48 -9.35
CA ALA A 107 -14.37 20.45 -8.37
C ALA A 107 -13.01 20.32 -9.06
N PRO A 108 -11.93 20.90 -8.50
CA PRO A 108 -10.58 20.68 -8.99
C PRO A 108 -10.14 19.22 -8.83
N LEU A 109 -9.43 18.69 -9.85
CA LEU A 109 -8.87 17.36 -9.84
C LEU A 109 -7.45 17.36 -9.29
N ILE A 110 -7.12 16.39 -8.41
CA ILE A 110 -5.81 16.26 -7.75
C ILE A 110 -5.26 14.84 -7.99
N GLY A 111 -4.09 14.76 -8.63
CA GLY A 111 -3.34 13.51 -8.76
C GLY A 111 -2.36 13.33 -7.59
N VAL A 112 -2.43 12.20 -6.87
CA VAL A 112 -1.56 11.91 -5.73
C VAL A 112 -0.70 10.67 -5.94
N SER A 113 0.35 10.50 -5.12
CA SER A 113 1.13 9.26 -5.11
C SER A 113 0.42 8.20 -4.27
N HIS A 114 0.27 7.00 -4.84
CA HIS A 114 -0.26 5.84 -4.14
C HIS A 114 0.59 5.46 -2.91
N LEU A 115 1.92 5.51 -3.04
CA LEU A 115 2.82 5.18 -1.92
C LEU A 115 2.78 6.24 -0.81
N GLU A 116 2.60 7.52 -1.14
CA GLU A 116 2.31 8.55 -0.15
C GLU A 116 1.01 8.24 0.60
N GLY A 117 0.01 7.70 -0.10
CA GLY A 117 -1.23 7.23 0.49
C GLY A 117 -0.99 6.22 1.61
N HIS A 118 -0.17 5.21 1.37
CA HIS A 118 0.20 4.22 2.40
C HIS A 118 0.89 4.83 3.61
N LEU A 119 1.77 5.83 3.43
CA LEU A 119 2.36 6.56 4.55
C LEU A 119 1.28 7.31 5.34
N LEU A 120 0.44 8.09 4.66
CA LEU A 120 -0.57 8.92 5.32
C LEU A 120 -1.71 8.10 5.93
N ALA A 121 -1.96 6.87 5.46
CA ALA A 121 -2.90 5.94 6.09
C ALA A 121 -2.59 5.71 7.59
N CYS A 122 -1.33 5.89 8.01
CA CYS A 122 -0.95 5.85 9.43
C CYS A 122 -1.58 6.96 10.28
N GLU A 123 -2.20 7.98 9.69
CA GLU A 123 -2.89 9.05 10.43
C GLU A 123 -4.34 8.68 10.81
N PHE A 124 -4.93 7.68 10.15
CA PHE A 124 -6.27 7.25 10.48
C PHE A 124 -6.32 6.49 11.81
N GLU A 125 -7.33 6.84 12.60
CA GLU A 125 -7.72 6.18 13.83
C GLU A 125 -9.25 6.24 13.94
N SER A 126 -9.89 5.07 13.99
CA SER A 126 -11.35 4.93 14.10
C SER A 126 -12.14 5.78 13.08
N GLY A 127 -11.72 5.74 11.82
CA GLY A 127 -12.37 6.47 10.73
C GLY A 127 -12.09 7.98 10.70
N ARG A 128 -11.10 8.47 11.43
CA ARG A 128 -10.70 9.88 11.43
C ARG A 128 -9.19 10.03 11.21
N ALA A 129 -8.78 11.04 10.45
CA ALA A 129 -7.38 11.46 10.34
C ALA A 129 -7.01 12.30 11.59
N SER A 130 -7.07 11.67 12.77
CA SER A 130 -6.92 12.32 14.08
C SER A 130 -5.49 12.32 14.60
N ARG A 131 -4.61 11.52 14.00
CA ARG A 131 -3.22 11.33 14.44
C ARG A 131 -2.21 11.81 13.41
N PRO A 132 -1.99 13.14 13.21
CA PRO A 132 -1.01 13.67 12.26
C PRO A 132 0.37 13.06 12.47
N LEU A 133 1.10 12.83 11.39
CA LEU A 133 2.49 12.39 11.47
C LEU A 133 3.37 13.49 12.06
N ARG A 134 4.33 13.10 12.89
CA ARG A 134 5.34 13.99 13.47
C ARG A 134 6.66 13.77 12.73
N PHE A 135 7.09 14.79 12.01
CA PHE A 135 8.34 14.78 11.24
C PHE A 135 9.53 15.31 12.07
N PRO A 136 10.80 15.00 11.73
CA PRO A 136 11.15 14.00 10.73
C PRO A 136 10.92 12.57 11.22
N LEU A 137 10.71 11.64 10.27
CA LEU A 137 10.55 10.22 10.57
C LEU A 137 11.12 9.34 9.45
N LEU A 138 11.41 8.08 9.76
CA LEU A 138 11.67 7.05 8.77
C LEU A 138 10.37 6.37 8.38
N THR A 139 10.18 6.11 7.08
CA THR A 139 9.03 5.37 6.58
C THR A 139 9.48 4.05 5.98
N LEU A 140 8.82 2.95 6.34
CA LEU A 140 8.85 1.69 5.63
C LEU A 140 7.53 1.52 4.88
N ILE A 141 7.57 1.58 3.55
CA ILE A 141 6.45 1.18 2.70
C ILE A 141 6.67 -0.28 2.31
N VAL A 142 5.72 -1.14 2.65
CA VAL A 142 5.84 -2.59 2.41
C VAL A 142 4.49 -3.17 1.96
N SER A 143 4.41 -3.52 0.66
CA SER A 143 3.19 -4.00 0.01
C SER A 143 3.46 -5.18 -0.92
N GLY A 144 2.47 -5.58 -1.72
CA GLY A 144 2.63 -6.58 -2.78
C GLY A 144 3.65 -6.19 -3.83
N GLY A 145 3.66 -4.92 -4.25
CA GLY A 145 4.54 -4.43 -5.32
C GLY A 145 5.73 -3.60 -4.85
N HIS A 146 5.76 -3.15 -3.60
CA HIS A 146 6.78 -2.20 -3.13
C HIS A 146 7.37 -2.59 -1.79
N THR A 147 8.68 -2.37 -1.66
CA THR A 147 9.41 -2.39 -0.39
C THR A 147 10.44 -1.27 -0.43
N GLU A 148 10.16 -0.18 0.28
CA GLU A 148 10.95 1.04 0.23
C GLU A 148 11.17 1.65 1.61
N LEU A 149 12.33 2.26 1.82
CA LEU A 149 12.65 3.11 2.96
C LEU A 149 12.73 4.56 2.53
N TRP A 150 12.02 5.44 3.24
CA TRP A 150 12.05 6.88 2.99
C TRP A 150 12.44 7.66 4.25
N HIS A 151 13.21 8.71 4.05
CA HIS A 151 13.34 9.79 5.04
C HIS A 151 12.25 10.83 4.75
N ALA A 152 11.24 10.90 5.60
CA ALA A 152 10.18 11.88 5.52
C ALA A 152 10.53 13.05 6.44
N ARG A 153 10.74 14.26 5.88
CA ARG A 153 11.10 15.48 6.61
C ARG A 153 9.89 16.39 6.86
N GLY A 154 8.83 16.17 6.08
CA GLY A 154 7.57 16.89 6.14
C GLY A 154 6.58 16.29 5.15
N TYR A 155 5.34 16.80 5.13
CA TYR A 155 4.38 16.43 4.08
C TYR A 155 4.92 16.83 2.72
N GLY A 156 4.99 15.89 1.79
CA GLY A 156 5.52 16.10 0.44
C GLY A 156 7.05 16.18 0.33
N ASP A 157 7.78 16.17 1.44
CA ASP A 157 9.24 16.19 1.47
C ASP A 157 9.79 14.82 1.87
N TYR A 158 9.86 13.94 0.89
CA TYR A 158 10.25 12.53 1.03
C TYR A 158 11.50 12.23 0.19
N ARG A 159 12.50 11.63 0.82
CA ARG A 159 13.70 11.14 0.15
C ARG A 159 13.73 9.62 0.23
N VAL A 160 13.72 8.94 -0.91
CA VAL A 160 13.93 7.50 -0.98
C VAL A 160 15.37 7.18 -0.58
N LEU A 161 15.53 6.29 0.39
CA LEU A 161 16.84 5.86 0.92
C LEU A 161 17.26 4.50 0.38
N GLY A 162 16.30 3.64 0.09
CA GLY A 162 16.50 2.30 -0.44
C GLY A 162 15.18 1.71 -0.87
N ARG A 163 15.22 0.77 -1.79
CA ARG A 163 14.09 0.02 -2.33
C ARG A 163 14.47 -1.42 -2.60
N THR A 164 13.48 -2.26 -2.84
CA THR A 164 13.82 -3.61 -3.32
C THR A 164 14.43 -3.56 -4.73
N ARG A 165 15.42 -4.42 -4.95
CA ARG A 165 16.07 -4.60 -6.26
C ARG A 165 15.47 -5.71 -7.10
N ASP A 166 14.61 -6.50 -6.49
CA ASP A 166 13.93 -7.64 -7.10
C ASP A 166 12.49 -7.74 -6.54
N ASP A 167 12.11 -8.89 -5.98
CA ASP A 167 10.78 -9.08 -5.43
C ASP A 167 10.50 -8.12 -4.26
N ALA A 168 9.31 -7.56 -4.21
CA ALA A 168 8.81 -6.93 -3.00
C ALA A 168 8.52 -7.97 -1.91
N ALA A 169 8.51 -7.56 -0.65
CA ALA A 169 8.24 -8.50 0.46
C ALA A 169 6.90 -9.23 0.30
N GLY A 170 5.83 -8.51 -0.07
CA GLY A 170 4.51 -9.14 -0.29
C GLY A 170 4.51 -10.10 -1.47
N GLU A 171 5.19 -9.77 -2.55
CA GLU A 171 5.38 -10.66 -3.70
C GLU A 171 6.15 -11.94 -3.31
N ALA A 172 7.16 -11.82 -2.42
CA ALA A 172 7.87 -12.98 -1.89
C ALA A 172 6.95 -13.88 -1.05
N PHE A 173 6.04 -13.29 -0.25
CA PHE A 173 5.00 -14.04 0.46
C PHE A 173 4.09 -14.80 -0.51
N ASP A 174 3.62 -14.16 -1.58
CA ASP A 174 2.75 -14.79 -2.58
C ASP A 174 3.45 -15.94 -3.32
N LYS A 175 4.72 -15.73 -3.70
CA LYS A 175 5.53 -16.75 -4.38
C LYS A 175 5.80 -17.97 -3.49
N VAL A 176 6.09 -17.75 -2.20
CA VAL A 176 6.32 -18.86 -1.25
C VAL A 176 5.00 -19.56 -0.90
N ALA A 177 3.91 -18.85 -0.73
CA ALA A 177 2.58 -19.44 -0.56
C ALA A 177 2.24 -20.38 -1.71
N LYS A 178 2.48 -19.96 -2.96
CA LYS A 178 2.28 -20.79 -4.16
C LYS A 178 3.13 -22.06 -4.13
N LEU A 179 4.40 -21.98 -3.73
CA LEU A 179 5.26 -23.17 -3.57
C LEU A 179 4.71 -24.16 -2.53
N LEU A 180 4.11 -23.64 -1.46
CA LEU A 180 3.53 -24.43 -0.37
C LEU A 180 2.10 -24.90 -0.65
N GLY A 181 1.52 -24.54 -1.80
CA GLY A 181 0.14 -24.88 -2.17
C GLY A 181 -0.91 -24.10 -1.36
N LEU A 182 -0.55 -22.93 -0.83
CA LEU A 182 -1.46 -22.02 -0.14
C LEU A 182 -2.17 -21.12 -1.16
N PRO A 183 -3.40 -20.65 -0.84
CA PRO A 183 -4.15 -19.78 -1.74
C PRO A 183 -3.57 -18.36 -1.82
N TYR A 184 -3.95 -17.63 -2.86
CA TYR A 184 -3.71 -16.20 -3.03
C TYR A 184 -4.82 -15.38 -2.32
N PRO A 185 -4.47 -14.25 -1.64
CA PRO A 185 -3.13 -13.69 -1.44
C PRO A 185 -2.33 -14.47 -0.39
N GLY A 186 -1.02 -14.65 -0.68
CA GLY A 186 -0.15 -15.52 0.11
C GLY A 186 0.22 -14.98 1.48
N GLY A 187 0.33 -13.65 1.63
CA GLY A 187 0.74 -13.03 2.89
C GLY A 187 -0.09 -13.48 4.10
N PRO A 188 -1.42 -13.27 4.09
CA PRO A 188 -2.30 -13.71 5.19
C PRO A 188 -2.28 -15.22 5.42
N GLU A 189 -2.17 -16.04 4.36
CA GLU A 189 -2.17 -17.49 4.49
C GLU A 189 -0.86 -18.01 5.08
N VAL A 190 0.29 -17.44 4.70
CA VAL A 190 1.59 -17.76 5.32
C VAL A 190 1.59 -17.37 6.80
N GLU A 191 1.07 -16.19 7.15
CA GLU A 191 0.96 -15.74 8.54
C GLU A 191 0.11 -16.72 9.37
N LYS A 192 -1.06 -17.09 8.85
CA LYS A 192 -1.98 -18.04 9.49
C LYS A 192 -1.35 -19.42 9.70
N GLU A 193 -0.63 -19.93 8.71
CA GLU A 193 0.09 -21.21 8.84
C GLU A 193 1.28 -21.09 9.80
N ALA A 194 2.06 -20.00 9.73
CA ALA A 194 3.17 -19.75 10.64
C ALA A 194 2.74 -19.69 12.12
N ALA A 195 1.55 -19.15 12.40
CA ALA A 195 0.97 -19.12 13.74
C ALA A 195 0.65 -20.52 14.32
N ARG A 196 0.51 -21.55 13.48
CA ARG A 196 0.28 -22.95 13.88
C ARG A 196 1.56 -23.70 14.18
N ALA A 197 2.72 -23.14 13.87
CA ALA A 197 3.99 -23.80 14.04
C ALA A 197 4.29 -24.05 15.53
N LYS A 198 4.58 -25.29 15.87
CA LYS A 198 5.07 -25.67 17.20
C LYS A 198 6.60 -25.73 17.16
N GLY A 199 7.24 -24.63 17.55
CA GLY A 199 8.70 -24.52 17.56
C GLY A 199 9.26 -23.61 16.48
N LYS A 200 10.60 -23.57 16.38
CA LYS A 200 11.35 -22.76 15.41
C LYS A 200 11.29 -23.38 14.02
N GLY A 201 11.04 -22.57 13.00
CA GLY A 201 11.10 -23.01 11.59
C GLY A 201 12.53 -23.19 11.09
N PRO A 202 12.68 -23.66 9.82
CA PRO A 202 13.99 -23.70 9.16
C PRO A 202 14.65 -22.34 9.15
N ASP A 203 15.95 -22.32 9.28
CA ASP A 203 16.74 -21.08 9.27
C ASP A 203 17.03 -20.65 7.82
N PHE A 204 16.15 -19.84 7.25
CA PHE A 204 16.34 -19.27 5.91
C PHE A 204 17.27 -18.05 5.96
N PRO A 205 17.96 -17.72 4.85
CA PRO A 205 18.87 -16.59 4.80
C PRO A 205 18.15 -15.25 5.05
N ARG A 206 18.86 -14.29 5.68
CA ARG A 206 18.40 -12.90 5.86
C ARG A 206 19.17 -12.03 4.86
N PRO A 207 18.53 -11.57 3.78
CA PRO A 207 19.24 -10.86 2.71
C PRO A 207 19.51 -9.39 3.10
N PHE A 208 20.45 -9.17 4.02
CA PHE A 208 20.74 -7.83 4.54
C PHE A 208 21.42 -6.89 3.55
N MET A 209 22.06 -7.39 2.48
CA MET A 209 22.77 -6.58 1.49
C MET A 209 23.71 -5.53 2.14
N PRO A 210 24.86 -5.92 2.70
CA PRO A 210 25.77 -5.01 3.40
C PRO A 210 26.14 -3.78 2.57
N GLY A 211 26.31 -2.61 3.22
CA GLY A 211 26.68 -1.35 2.56
C GLY A 211 25.55 -0.63 1.84
N THR A 212 24.34 -1.18 1.82
CA THR A 212 23.16 -0.56 1.15
C THR A 212 21.93 -0.58 2.04
N ARG A 213 21.00 0.35 1.81
CA ARG A 213 19.68 0.36 2.42
C ARG A 213 18.62 -0.35 1.57
N ASP A 214 19.00 -0.90 0.41
CA ASP A 214 18.10 -1.63 -0.48
C ASP A 214 17.71 -2.99 0.10
N PHE A 215 16.62 -3.55 -0.42
CA PHE A 215 16.13 -4.88 -0.08
C PHE A 215 16.31 -5.84 -1.26
N SER A 216 16.21 -7.14 -0.97
CA SER A 216 16.13 -8.21 -1.96
C SER A 216 15.43 -9.41 -1.30
N PHE A 217 14.44 -9.98 -1.96
CA PHE A 217 13.68 -11.12 -1.42
C PHE A 217 13.60 -12.31 -2.39
N SER A 218 14.05 -12.19 -3.63
CA SER A 218 14.02 -13.27 -4.62
C SER A 218 14.81 -14.50 -4.18
N GLY A 219 15.93 -14.30 -3.45
CA GLY A 219 16.74 -15.37 -2.88
C GLY A 219 16.02 -16.19 -1.81
N LEU A 220 15.08 -15.61 -1.08
CA LEU A 220 14.28 -16.34 -0.07
C LEU A 220 13.35 -17.38 -0.70
N LYS A 221 12.66 -17.03 -1.80
CA LYS A 221 11.87 -17.99 -2.57
C LYS A 221 12.72 -19.17 -3.01
N THR A 222 13.92 -18.91 -3.51
CA THR A 222 14.87 -19.94 -3.96
C THR A 222 15.32 -20.83 -2.81
N ALA A 223 15.65 -20.27 -1.65
CA ALA A 223 16.00 -21.02 -0.45
C ALA A 223 14.87 -21.95 0.02
N VAL A 224 13.62 -21.45 0.03
CA VAL A 224 12.44 -22.29 0.34
C VAL A 224 12.27 -23.39 -0.70
N SER A 225 12.44 -23.08 -1.99
CA SER A 225 12.33 -24.09 -3.06
C SER A 225 13.37 -25.20 -2.91
N TYR A 226 14.63 -24.87 -2.60
CA TYR A 226 15.67 -25.87 -2.34
C TYR A 226 15.37 -26.70 -1.09
N TYR A 227 14.90 -26.09 -0.03
CA TYR A 227 14.48 -26.81 1.17
C TYR A 227 13.37 -27.84 0.86
N LEU A 228 12.37 -27.42 0.09
CA LEU A 228 11.28 -28.31 -0.33
C LEU A 228 11.77 -29.43 -1.25
N ALA A 229 12.66 -29.12 -2.19
CA ALA A 229 13.25 -30.11 -3.08
C ALA A 229 14.08 -31.17 -2.32
N ALA A 230 14.81 -30.76 -1.29
CA ALA A 230 15.56 -31.68 -0.42
C ALA A 230 14.63 -32.60 0.40
N LYS A 231 13.43 -32.14 0.77
CA LYS A 231 12.47 -32.91 1.56
C LYS A 231 11.53 -33.78 0.74
N LEU A 232 11.16 -33.33 -0.46
CA LEU A 232 10.09 -33.92 -1.28
C LEU A 232 10.57 -34.44 -2.64
N GLY A 233 11.83 -34.18 -3.01
CA GLY A 233 12.41 -34.46 -4.32
C GLY A 233 12.35 -33.30 -5.28
N GLN A 234 13.25 -33.27 -6.28
CA GLN A 234 13.41 -32.13 -7.22
C GLN A 234 12.15 -31.78 -8.00
N ASP A 235 11.35 -32.79 -8.33
CA ASP A 235 10.11 -32.59 -9.09
C ASP A 235 8.86 -32.37 -8.23
N PHE A 236 9.02 -32.02 -6.94
CA PHE A 236 7.90 -31.92 -6.00
C PHE A 236 6.77 -31.02 -6.51
N TYR A 237 7.10 -29.91 -7.15
CA TYR A 237 6.12 -28.96 -7.65
C TYR A 237 5.30 -29.52 -8.82
N LYS A 238 5.98 -30.13 -9.81
CA LYS A 238 5.34 -30.78 -10.95
C LYS A 238 4.47 -31.95 -10.52
N LYS A 239 4.94 -32.76 -9.54
CA LYS A 239 4.21 -33.90 -8.99
C LYS A 239 3.12 -33.52 -7.98
N GLY A 240 2.95 -32.23 -7.69
CA GLY A 240 1.97 -31.75 -6.71
C GLY A 240 2.24 -32.19 -5.26
N LEU A 241 3.47 -32.63 -4.95
CA LEU A 241 3.84 -33.09 -3.60
C LEU A 241 3.82 -31.90 -2.63
N ARG A 242 3.35 -32.14 -1.41
CA ARG A 242 3.23 -31.12 -0.36
C ARG A 242 3.74 -31.66 0.97
N LEU A 243 4.27 -30.76 1.78
CA LEU A 243 4.61 -31.09 3.17
C LEU A 243 3.34 -31.42 3.98
N PRO A 244 3.45 -32.29 4.99
CA PRO A 244 2.42 -32.41 6.02
C PRO A 244 2.12 -31.07 6.69
N PRO A 245 0.91 -30.84 7.23
CA PRO A 245 0.53 -29.55 7.82
C PRO A 245 1.53 -28.99 8.84
N ALA A 246 2.07 -29.82 9.73
CA ALA A 246 3.07 -29.40 10.71
C ALA A 246 4.38 -28.93 10.06
N GLY A 247 4.87 -29.64 9.04
CA GLY A 247 6.07 -29.25 8.30
C GLY A 247 5.86 -27.95 7.49
N ARG A 248 4.67 -27.81 6.87
CA ARG A 248 4.29 -26.59 6.17
C ARG A 248 4.25 -25.38 7.11
N ALA A 249 3.65 -25.52 8.29
CA ALA A 249 3.61 -24.50 9.31
C ALA A 249 5.01 -24.03 9.74
N LEU A 250 5.95 -24.98 9.94
CA LEU A 250 7.34 -24.64 10.28
C LEU A 250 8.05 -23.89 9.16
N VAL A 251 7.84 -24.27 7.89
CA VAL A 251 8.41 -23.54 6.73
C VAL A 251 7.84 -22.11 6.64
N CYS A 252 6.53 -21.97 6.80
CA CYS A 252 5.89 -20.64 6.85
C CYS A 252 6.47 -19.76 7.98
N ARG A 253 6.70 -20.35 9.16
CA ARG A 253 7.29 -19.65 10.30
C ARG A 253 8.72 -19.20 9.99
N GLY A 254 9.59 -20.08 9.53
CA GLY A 254 10.99 -19.72 9.22
C GLY A 254 11.10 -18.68 8.12
N PHE A 255 10.26 -18.80 7.06
CA PHE A 255 10.18 -17.80 6.00
C PHE A 255 9.73 -16.43 6.53
N GLN A 256 8.61 -16.40 7.27
CA GLN A 256 8.08 -15.15 7.85
C GLN A 256 9.11 -14.48 8.77
N ASP A 257 9.77 -15.25 9.64
CA ASP A 257 10.80 -14.75 10.54
C ASP A 257 11.94 -14.11 9.75
N ALA A 258 12.40 -14.73 8.64
CA ALA A 258 13.47 -14.19 7.80
C ALA A 258 13.08 -12.86 7.14
N VAL A 259 11.85 -12.73 6.62
CA VAL A 259 11.34 -11.47 6.04
C VAL A 259 11.23 -10.40 7.11
N VAL A 260 10.58 -10.71 8.24
CA VAL A 260 10.35 -9.76 9.34
C VAL A 260 11.67 -9.24 9.91
N GLU A 261 12.61 -10.12 10.23
CA GLU A 261 13.94 -9.74 10.74
C GLU A 261 14.68 -8.83 9.75
N THR A 262 14.61 -9.14 8.44
CA THR A 262 15.24 -8.31 7.40
C THR A 262 14.63 -6.92 7.34
N LEU A 263 13.30 -6.81 7.34
CA LEU A 263 12.59 -5.53 7.29
C LEU A 263 12.89 -4.68 8.53
N VAL A 264 12.75 -5.27 9.72
CA VAL A 264 12.93 -4.57 11.00
C VAL A 264 14.37 -4.10 11.17
N LYS A 265 15.37 -5.00 10.96
CA LYS A 265 16.78 -4.65 11.12
C LYS A 265 17.21 -3.53 10.18
N LYS A 266 16.91 -3.64 8.87
CA LYS A 266 17.30 -2.60 7.91
C LYS A 266 16.62 -1.26 8.19
N THR A 267 15.35 -1.29 8.63
CA THR A 267 14.62 -0.08 9.01
C THR A 267 15.23 0.56 10.26
N ALA A 268 15.53 -0.23 11.30
CA ALA A 268 16.15 0.27 12.52
C ALA A 268 17.56 0.83 12.28
N ASP A 269 18.39 0.14 11.49
CA ASP A 269 19.72 0.60 11.15
C ASP A 269 19.70 1.90 10.35
N ALA A 270 18.75 2.04 9.41
CA ALA A 270 18.55 3.29 8.67
C ALA A 270 18.08 4.44 9.60
N ALA A 271 17.16 4.16 10.53
CA ALA A 271 16.69 5.16 11.49
C ALA A 271 17.83 5.62 12.43
N ARG A 272 18.62 4.69 12.98
CA ARG A 272 19.78 5.00 13.82
C ARG A 272 20.80 5.86 13.09
N SER A 273 21.12 5.50 11.82
CA SER A 273 22.10 6.25 11.01
C SER A 273 21.68 7.70 10.72
N LEU A 274 20.40 8.01 10.84
CA LEU A 274 19.82 9.35 10.65
C LEU A 274 19.45 10.04 11.95
N GLY A 275 19.68 9.42 13.12
CA GLY A 275 19.28 9.94 14.42
C GLY A 275 17.76 10.02 14.61
N LEU A 276 16.97 9.23 13.86
CA LEU A 276 15.51 9.24 13.90
C LEU A 276 15.00 8.24 14.93
N LYS A 277 14.01 8.64 15.73
CA LYS A 277 13.34 7.78 16.71
C LYS A 277 11.94 7.35 16.26
N ARG A 278 11.34 8.02 15.26
CA ARG A 278 9.99 7.73 14.77
C ARG A 278 10.05 6.95 13.47
N ILE A 279 9.23 5.90 13.41
CA ILE A 279 9.11 5.03 12.23
C ILE A 279 7.63 4.93 11.89
N ALA A 280 7.26 5.16 10.62
CA ALA A 280 5.93 4.86 10.11
C ALA A 280 6.01 3.63 9.19
N VAL A 281 5.08 2.70 9.33
CA VAL A 281 5.03 1.47 8.53
C VAL A 281 3.69 1.37 7.84
N GLY A 282 3.68 1.46 6.51
CA GLY A 282 2.48 1.43 5.67
C GLY A 282 2.55 0.38 4.57
N GLY A 283 1.40 0.11 3.93
CA GLY A 283 1.23 -0.91 2.89
C GLY A 283 0.67 -2.22 3.41
N GLY A 284 0.21 -3.10 2.50
CA GLY A 284 -0.53 -4.32 2.84
C GLY A 284 0.19 -5.26 3.79
N VAL A 285 1.51 -5.42 3.66
CA VAL A 285 2.33 -6.27 4.55
C VAL A 285 2.42 -5.69 5.97
N SER A 286 2.16 -4.41 6.16
CA SER A 286 2.10 -3.79 7.50
C SER A 286 0.97 -4.33 8.37
N ALA A 287 0.01 -5.07 7.80
CA ALA A 287 -1.02 -5.79 8.54
C ALA A 287 -0.50 -7.03 9.28
N ASN A 288 0.66 -7.58 8.86
CA ASN A 288 1.25 -8.79 9.43
C ASN A 288 1.56 -8.62 10.92
N GLY A 289 1.01 -9.51 11.76
CA GLY A 289 1.11 -9.43 13.21
C GLY A 289 2.53 -9.65 13.73
N ALA A 290 3.31 -10.53 13.09
CA ALA A 290 4.70 -10.75 13.49
C ALA A 290 5.56 -9.51 13.21
N LEU A 291 5.34 -8.81 12.09
CA LEU A 291 6.00 -7.55 11.77
C LEU A 291 5.64 -6.47 12.80
N ARG A 292 4.36 -6.34 13.15
CA ARG A 292 3.90 -5.39 14.18
C ARG A 292 4.51 -5.68 15.54
N ALA A 293 4.52 -6.94 15.95
CA ALA A 293 5.12 -7.36 17.23
C ALA A 293 6.62 -7.06 17.28
N ALA A 294 7.35 -7.37 16.20
CA ALA A 294 8.79 -7.12 16.11
C ALA A 294 9.15 -5.62 16.17
N PHE A 295 8.37 -4.74 15.54
CA PHE A 295 8.54 -3.30 15.72
C PHE A 295 8.10 -2.80 17.09
N GLY A 296 7.07 -3.41 17.69
CA GLY A 296 6.59 -3.07 19.04
C GLY A 296 7.60 -3.37 20.16
N SER A 297 8.46 -4.39 19.95
CA SER A 297 9.55 -4.74 20.86
C SER A 297 10.87 -4.02 20.57
N LEU A 298 10.91 -3.14 19.54
CA LEU A 298 12.12 -2.46 19.14
C LEU A 298 12.40 -1.27 20.07
N GLU A 299 13.35 -1.43 20.97
CA GLU A 299 13.71 -0.41 21.95
C GLU A 299 14.28 0.87 21.30
N GLY A 300 13.92 2.03 21.86
CA GLY A 300 14.38 3.34 21.43
C GLY A 300 13.67 3.91 20.20
N PHE A 301 12.62 3.24 19.69
CA PHE A 301 11.83 3.70 18.55
C PHE A 301 10.34 3.77 18.88
N GLU A 302 9.69 4.80 18.31
CA GLU A 302 8.25 4.93 18.26
C GLU A 302 7.77 4.44 16.88
N ALA A 303 7.29 3.20 16.79
CA ALA A 303 6.75 2.64 15.56
C ALA A 303 5.25 2.90 15.44
N ARG A 304 4.83 3.42 14.28
CA ARG A 304 3.44 3.72 13.97
C ARG A 304 2.98 2.97 12.73
N PHE A 305 1.85 2.30 12.84
CA PHE A 305 1.23 1.54 11.77
C PHE A 305 -0.10 2.15 11.36
N SER A 306 -0.50 1.96 10.10
CA SER A 306 -1.90 2.13 9.73
C SER A 306 -2.78 1.10 10.44
N GLU A 307 -4.02 1.47 10.77
CA GLU A 307 -5.01 0.48 11.23
C GLU A 307 -5.21 -0.58 10.15
N LYS A 308 -5.50 -1.82 10.56
CA LYS A 308 -5.63 -2.95 9.61
C LYS A 308 -6.62 -2.68 8.48
N ALA A 309 -7.68 -1.92 8.75
CA ALA A 309 -8.67 -1.52 7.77
C ALA A 309 -8.13 -0.62 6.64
N TYR A 310 -6.97 0.02 6.85
CA TYR A 310 -6.35 0.95 5.89
C TYR A 310 -4.97 0.49 5.41
N CYS A 311 -4.57 -0.76 5.72
CA CYS A 311 -3.29 -1.29 5.25
C CYS A 311 -3.28 -1.61 3.76
N SER A 312 -4.38 -2.19 3.24
CA SER A 312 -4.55 -2.49 1.81
C SER A 312 -4.91 -1.23 1.01
N ASP A 313 -4.87 -1.33 -0.31
CA ASP A 313 -5.20 -0.26 -1.22
C ASP A 313 -6.65 0.22 -1.03
N ASN A 314 -6.81 1.52 -0.81
CA ASN A 314 -8.12 2.10 -0.55
C ASN A 314 -8.13 3.62 -0.85
N ALA A 315 -9.30 4.15 -1.19
CA ALA A 315 -9.43 5.56 -1.57
C ALA A 315 -9.38 6.54 -0.39
N ALA A 316 -9.53 6.07 0.86
CA ALA A 316 -9.41 6.95 2.04
C ALA A 316 -8.01 7.55 2.16
N MET A 317 -6.96 6.76 1.89
CA MET A 317 -5.58 7.22 1.88
C MET A 317 -5.32 8.27 0.79
N VAL A 318 -5.97 8.11 -0.38
CA VAL A 318 -5.90 9.06 -1.51
C VAL A 318 -6.57 10.39 -1.15
N ALA A 319 -7.75 10.32 -0.52
CA ALA A 319 -8.45 11.51 -0.03
C ALA A 319 -7.62 12.28 1.00
N LEU A 320 -6.93 11.58 1.90
CA LEU A 320 -6.07 12.22 2.89
C LEU A 320 -4.84 12.88 2.26
N CYS A 321 -4.22 12.28 1.23
CA CYS A 321 -3.15 12.92 0.47
C CYS A 321 -3.62 14.23 -0.15
N ALA A 322 -4.79 14.25 -0.76
CA ALA A 322 -5.36 15.46 -1.34
C ALA A 322 -5.64 16.52 -0.27
N LEU A 323 -6.19 16.12 0.89
CA LEU A 323 -6.41 17.02 2.03
C LEU A 323 -5.10 17.68 2.48
N ARG A 324 -4.03 16.90 2.70
CA ARG A 324 -2.73 17.43 3.13
C ARG A 324 -2.12 18.39 2.12
N ARG A 325 -2.30 18.15 0.83
CA ARG A 325 -1.86 19.03 -0.23
C ARG A 325 -2.63 20.36 -0.23
N LEU A 326 -3.95 20.30 -0.07
CA LEU A 326 -4.80 21.47 0.01
C LEU A 326 -4.52 22.31 1.28
N GLU A 327 -4.32 21.65 2.43
CA GLU A 327 -3.93 22.31 3.69
C GLU A 327 -2.57 23.03 3.57
N ALA A 328 -1.61 22.44 2.88
CA ALA A 328 -0.29 23.02 2.65
C ALA A 328 -0.33 24.21 1.68
N GLY A 329 -1.30 24.28 0.78
CA GLY A 329 -1.51 25.34 -0.18
C GLY A 329 -0.42 25.50 -1.25
N LYS A 330 0.67 24.75 -1.16
CA LYS A 330 1.82 24.77 -2.08
C LYS A 330 2.18 23.36 -2.49
N PHE A 331 1.81 22.97 -3.71
CA PHE A 331 2.20 21.69 -4.31
C PHE A 331 2.10 21.78 -5.83
N ARG A 332 2.91 20.99 -6.52
CA ARG A 332 2.75 20.78 -7.96
C ARG A 332 1.67 19.73 -8.19
N ASN A 333 0.56 20.11 -8.78
CA ASN A 333 -0.45 19.17 -9.21
C ASN A 333 -0.08 18.58 -10.57
N SER A 334 0.09 17.26 -10.64
CA SER A 334 0.29 16.54 -11.88
C SER A 334 -0.83 15.53 -12.08
N LEU A 335 -1.54 15.69 -13.19
CA LEU A 335 -2.62 14.78 -13.60
C LEU A 335 -2.12 13.65 -14.50
N LYS A 336 -0.83 13.67 -14.87
CA LYS A 336 -0.23 12.62 -15.69
C LYS A 336 -0.14 11.33 -14.90
N VAL A 337 -0.69 10.25 -15.45
CA VAL A 337 -0.50 8.88 -14.97
C VAL A 337 0.98 8.52 -15.09
N ALA A 338 1.53 7.93 -14.05
CA ALA A 338 2.94 7.55 -13.94
C ALA A 338 3.07 6.16 -13.31
N PRO A 339 3.00 5.08 -14.12
CA PRO A 339 3.09 3.70 -13.64
C PRO A 339 4.34 3.43 -12.79
N ASP A 340 5.46 4.05 -13.18
CA ASP A 340 6.77 3.89 -12.52
C ASP A 340 7.13 5.14 -11.69
N LEU A 341 6.16 5.71 -10.95
CA LEU A 341 6.39 6.91 -10.16
C LEU A 341 7.44 6.66 -9.08
N ALA A 342 8.67 7.10 -9.34
CA ALA A 342 9.82 6.88 -8.47
C ALA A 342 9.94 7.90 -7.33
N GLU A 343 9.43 9.13 -7.54
CA GLU A 343 9.55 10.22 -6.58
C GLU A 343 8.20 10.45 -5.89
N PRO A 344 8.08 10.09 -4.60
CA PRO A 344 6.80 10.17 -3.88
C PRO A 344 6.44 11.60 -3.44
N GLY A 345 7.42 12.50 -3.38
CA GLY A 345 7.26 13.85 -2.85
C GLY A 345 6.49 14.82 -3.75
N TRP A 346 6.18 16.00 -3.20
CA TRP A 346 5.58 17.10 -3.96
C TRP A 346 6.69 17.92 -4.62
N ALA A 347 6.77 17.90 -5.94
CA ALA A 347 7.79 18.71 -6.62
C ALA A 347 7.50 20.23 -6.40
N GLU A 348 8.48 20.95 -5.90
CA GLU A 348 8.36 22.37 -5.49
C GLU A 348 8.15 23.38 -6.63
N LYS A 349 8.23 23.03 -7.89
CA LYS A 349 8.14 24.00 -8.99
C LYS A 349 6.74 24.07 -9.58
N GLY A 350 6.03 25.16 -9.25
CA GLY A 350 4.83 25.61 -9.97
C GLY A 350 3.53 25.51 -9.17
N PHE A 351 3.24 26.57 -8.48
CA PHE A 351 1.93 26.83 -7.86
C PHE A 351 0.82 26.81 -8.91
N ASN A 352 -0.18 25.95 -8.79
CA ASN A 352 -1.31 25.95 -9.71
C ASN A 352 -2.37 26.98 -9.24
N ARG A 353 -2.36 28.18 -9.85
CA ARG A 353 -3.30 29.28 -9.59
C ARG A 353 -4.79 28.88 -9.68
N LYS A 354 -5.13 27.83 -10.46
CA LYS A 354 -6.51 27.40 -10.67
C LYS A 354 -7.19 26.86 -9.42
N VAL A 355 -6.47 26.19 -8.51
CA VAL A 355 -7.03 25.69 -7.25
C VAL A 355 -7.40 26.82 -6.29
N ARG A 356 -6.67 27.95 -6.35
CA ARG A 356 -7.00 29.12 -5.52
C ARG A 356 -8.18 29.95 -6.05
N LYS A 357 -8.38 30.01 -7.36
CA LYS A 357 -9.55 30.71 -7.95
C LYS A 357 -10.85 30.04 -7.58
N ALA A 358 -10.93 28.71 -7.68
CA ALA A 358 -12.13 27.98 -7.28
C ALA A 358 -12.53 28.19 -5.81
N ASN A 359 -11.54 28.41 -4.92
CA ASN A 359 -11.79 28.69 -3.50
C ASN A 359 -11.98 30.18 -3.15
N ALA A 360 -11.59 31.09 -4.02
CA ALA A 360 -11.76 32.53 -3.82
C ALA A 360 -13.11 33.05 -4.36
N ASP A 361 -13.59 32.42 -5.44
CA ASP A 361 -14.88 32.75 -6.06
C ASP A 361 -16.06 32.05 -5.36
N ALA A 362 -15.79 31.18 -4.37
CA ALA A 362 -16.77 30.48 -3.55
C ALA A 362 -17.00 31.12 -2.15
N LYS A 363 -16.46 32.30 -1.92
CA LYS A 363 -16.76 33.18 -0.78
C LYS A 363 -17.54 34.40 -1.27
#